data_f0516a056382ce081c908d6f335ef65b
#
_entry.id   f0516a056382ce081c908d6f335ef65b
#
_cell.length_a   1.000
_cell.length_b   1.000
_cell.length_c   1.000
_cell.angle_alpha   90.00
_cell.angle_beta   90.00
_cell.angle_gamma   90.00
#
_symmetry.space_group_name_H-M   'P 1'
#
loop_
_entity.id
_entity.type
_entity.pdbx_description
1 polymer ?
#
loop_
_entity_poly.entity_id
_entity_poly.type
_entity_poly.pdbx_seq_one_letter_code
_entity_poly.pdbx_strand_id
1 'polypeptide(L)'
;MKSSKRKREKRFKKSLIIYSIVLAILSLIFLIYIFITLLSYENHQVDNFLLKTVNELSEDDLKTYLNDNNLSTDLLSKYKTITEQKDLTIKHLEDETYEVYNGNRLLFTIDTKITDSKTKLGLFTYQIREITKITPNLNRGLFYYDVLVPSNFEVYVDSKKIEEYSESTEFLDLDFMYYNESMPTLVKYEINNLDSEKEITIKDYNGNVVDVNEENFVYQNKDYFIKTSTLEEAKNYINIDFDVMKVAEDWHLFLTKDLSGERYGFYNISNYLIEGTNMYQMAYNWAHNVDITFTSKHTLGNPIWPVERLENFVIFGPDAFACEVYLEKDMIVAGKHQTDIMHDKLYFIKDNGNWKLINIQAIEEN
;
A
#
# COMPACT_ATOMS: atom_id res chain seq x y z
N MET A 1 8.92 -75.00 44.05
CA MET A 1 8.05 -74.14 43.20
C MET A 1 8.50 -72.69 43.10
N LYS A 2 9.14 -72.05 44.09
CA LYS A 2 9.61 -70.64 44.03
C LYS A 2 10.70 -70.32 42.97
N SER A 3 11.61 -71.29 42.67
CA SER A 3 12.76 -71.12 41.75
C SER A 3 12.34 -71.04 40.28
N SER A 4 11.30 -71.74 39.84
CA SER A 4 10.83 -71.76 38.46
C SER A 4 10.09 -70.49 38.10
N LYS A 5 9.33 -69.92 39.05
CA LYS A 5 8.62 -68.65 38.88
C LYS A 5 9.62 -67.48 38.65
N ARG A 6 10.69 -67.40 39.47
CA ARG A 6 11.72 -66.35 39.29
C ARG A 6 12.46 -66.43 37.96
N LYS A 7 12.75 -67.67 37.45
CA LYS A 7 13.37 -67.85 36.12
C LYS A 7 12.42 -67.39 34.99
N ARG A 8 11.13 -67.62 35.12
CA ARG A 8 10.13 -67.23 34.15
C ARG A 8 9.95 -65.69 34.11
N GLU A 9 9.91 -65.01 35.28
CA GLU A 9 9.88 -63.57 35.40
C GLU A 9 11.13 -62.89 34.83
N LYS A 10 12.33 -63.48 35.07
CA LYS A 10 13.56 -62.91 34.45
C LYS A 10 13.59 -63.09 32.93
N ARG A 11 13.08 -64.17 32.38
CA ARG A 11 12.95 -64.36 30.92
C ARG A 11 11.92 -63.38 30.33
N PHE A 12 10.79 -63.17 30.99
CA PHE A 12 9.78 -62.23 30.56
C PHE A 12 10.31 -60.79 30.58
N LYS A 13 10.96 -60.33 31.64
CA LYS A 13 11.62 -59.02 31.70
C LYS A 13 12.65 -58.83 30.59
N LYS A 14 13.45 -59.83 30.30
CA LYS A 14 14.46 -59.80 29.23
C LYS A 14 13.80 -59.71 27.84
N SER A 15 12.73 -60.46 27.62
CA SER A 15 11.94 -60.40 26.39
C SER A 15 11.27 -59.03 26.21
N LEU A 16 10.73 -58.44 27.30
CA LEU A 16 10.12 -57.13 27.29
C LEU A 16 11.14 -56.02 26.96
N ILE A 17 12.35 -56.09 27.50
CA ILE A 17 13.43 -55.13 27.18
C ILE A 17 13.82 -55.25 25.70
N ILE A 18 13.98 -56.48 25.20
CA ILE A 18 14.30 -56.67 23.76
C ILE A 18 13.19 -56.12 22.87
N TYR A 19 11.93 -56.41 23.23
CA TYR A 19 10.76 -55.85 22.49
C TYR A 19 10.73 -54.33 22.51
N SER A 20 10.99 -53.72 23.68
CA SER A 20 11.03 -52.25 23.81
C SER A 20 12.15 -51.64 22.97
N ILE A 21 13.34 -52.29 22.91
CA ILE A 21 14.46 -51.84 22.08
C ILE A 21 14.11 -51.95 20.60
N VAL A 22 13.52 -53.05 20.17
CA VAL A 22 13.11 -53.27 18.77
C VAL A 22 12.04 -52.25 18.39
N LEU A 23 11.06 -52.00 19.27
CA LEU A 23 10.02 -50.98 19.03
C LEU A 23 10.61 -49.57 18.94
N ALA A 24 11.56 -49.24 19.81
CA ALA A 24 12.24 -47.92 19.75
C ALA A 24 13.04 -47.77 18.44
N ILE A 25 13.72 -48.79 17.98
CA ILE A 25 14.46 -48.79 16.71
C ILE A 25 13.48 -48.61 15.52
N LEU A 26 12.37 -49.35 15.51
CA LEU A 26 11.35 -49.23 14.46
C LEU A 26 10.72 -47.85 14.46
N SER A 27 10.40 -47.27 15.63
CA SER A 27 9.90 -45.92 15.76
C SER A 27 10.89 -44.88 15.25
N LEU A 28 12.17 -45.04 15.54
CA LEU A 28 13.23 -44.16 15.04
C LEU A 28 13.34 -44.21 13.52
N ILE A 29 13.34 -45.43 12.95
CA ILE A 29 13.37 -45.62 11.48
C ILE A 29 12.15 -44.96 10.85
N PHE A 30 10.96 -45.09 11.46
CA PHE A 30 9.72 -44.47 10.96
C PHE A 30 9.78 -42.94 11.02
N LEU A 31 10.31 -42.36 12.11
CA LEU A 31 10.52 -40.91 12.23
C LEU A 31 11.50 -40.38 11.18
N ILE A 32 12.60 -41.09 10.94
CA ILE A 32 13.55 -40.73 9.88
C ILE A 32 12.87 -40.76 8.51
N TYR A 33 12.07 -41.81 8.26
CA TYR A 33 11.31 -41.90 6.99
C TYR A 33 10.32 -40.75 6.81
N ILE A 34 9.58 -40.35 7.87
CA ILE A 34 8.70 -39.20 7.85
C ILE A 34 9.50 -37.94 7.57
N PHE A 35 10.60 -37.73 8.28
CA PHE A 35 11.46 -36.55 8.10
C PHE A 35 11.96 -36.42 6.66
N ILE A 36 12.47 -37.49 6.06
CA ILE A 36 12.92 -37.49 4.65
C ILE A 36 11.76 -37.21 3.71
N THR A 37 10.57 -37.72 4.02
CA THR A 37 9.38 -37.49 3.20
C THR A 37 8.94 -36.03 3.25
N LEU A 38 8.93 -35.40 4.44
CA LEU A 38 8.62 -33.98 4.63
C LEU A 38 9.65 -33.09 3.93
N LEU A 39 10.92 -33.37 4.12
CA LEU A 39 12.00 -32.65 3.45
C LEU A 39 11.86 -32.72 1.91
N SER A 40 11.51 -33.92 1.40
CA SER A 40 11.25 -34.11 -0.03
C SER A 40 10.03 -33.30 -0.49
N TYR A 41 8.98 -33.23 0.32
CA TYR A 41 7.79 -32.44 0.02
C TYR A 41 8.11 -30.94 -0.02
N GLU A 42 8.81 -30.43 0.99
CA GLU A 42 9.21 -29.00 1.06
C GLU A 42 10.09 -28.60 -0.12
N ASN A 43 11.08 -29.43 -0.49
CA ASN A 43 11.98 -29.15 -1.60
C ASN A 43 11.27 -29.13 -2.99
N HIS A 44 10.09 -29.74 -3.09
CA HIS A 44 9.29 -29.74 -4.33
C HIS A 44 8.15 -28.71 -4.30
N GLN A 45 7.99 -27.95 -3.21
CA GLN A 45 7.16 -26.75 -3.26
C GLN A 45 7.78 -25.79 -4.27
N VAL A 46 6.93 -25.12 -5.05
CA VAL A 46 7.38 -24.32 -6.18
C VAL A 46 8.40 -23.27 -5.80
N ASP A 47 8.13 -22.56 -4.70
CA ASP A 47 9.01 -21.49 -4.23
C ASP A 47 10.40 -22.02 -3.84
N ASN A 48 10.44 -23.11 -3.07
CA ASN A 48 11.70 -23.73 -2.66
C ASN A 48 12.47 -24.31 -3.85
N PHE A 49 11.76 -24.90 -4.81
CA PHE A 49 12.35 -25.41 -6.04
C PHE A 49 13.00 -24.28 -6.85
N LEU A 50 12.27 -23.18 -7.07
CA LEU A 50 12.76 -22.04 -7.84
C LEU A 50 13.89 -21.29 -7.13
N LEU A 51 13.75 -21.02 -5.82
CA LEU A 51 14.80 -20.39 -5.02
C LEU A 51 16.08 -21.20 -5.03
N LYS A 52 15.96 -22.52 -4.87
CA LYS A 52 17.11 -23.42 -4.94
C LYS A 52 17.77 -23.35 -6.33
N THR A 53 16.99 -23.40 -7.38
CA THR A 53 17.49 -23.33 -8.76
C THR A 53 18.25 -22.02 -9.00
N VAL A 54 17.67 -20.88 -8.62
CA VAL A 54 18.32 -19.57 -8.80
C VAL A 54 19.61 -19.49 -7.99
N ASN A 55 19.62 -19.99 -6.76
CA ASN A 55 20.82 -19.99 -5.91
C ASN A 55 21.92 -20.93 -6.42
N GLU A 56 21.57 -21.98 -7.16
CA GLU A 56 22.51 -22.95 -7.73
C GLU A 56 22.97 -22.60 -9.16
N LEU A 57 22.47 -21.49 -9.75
CA LEU A 57 22.90 -21.05 -11.09
C LEU A 57 24.40 -20.79 -11.11
N SER A 58 25.07 -21.52 -11.98
CA SER A 58 26.50 -21.32 -12.20
C SER A 58 26.76 -20.08 -13.07
N GLU A 59 28.00 -19.59 -13.03
CA GLU A 59 28.42 -18.47 -13.89
C GLU A 59 28.28 -18.82 -15.39
N ASP A 60 28.47 -20.07 -15.75
CA ASP A 60 28.32 -20.52 -17.14
C ASP A 60 26.84 -20.60 -17.56
N ASP A 61 25.95 -20.98 -16.63
CA ASP A 61 24.50 -20.94 -16.86
C ASP A 61 24.04 -19.50 -17.11
N LEU A 62 24.45 -18.56 -16.25
CA LEU A 62 24.14 -17.16 -16.39
C LEU A 62 24.68 -16.57 -17.71
N LYS A 63 25.91 -16.91 -18.11
CA LYS A 63 26.46 -16.52 -19.42
C LYS A 63 25.60 -17.03 -20.57
N THR A 64 25.17 -18.28 -20.49
CA THR A 64 24.32 -18.88 -21.51
C THR A 64 23.00 -18.14 -21.61
N TYR A 65 22.31 -17.87 -20.50
CA TYR A 65 21.05 -17.13 -20.50
C TYR A 65 21.20 -15.70 -20.97
N LEU A 66 22.29 -15.01 -20.64
CA LEU A 66 22.56 -13.66 -21.14
C LEU A 66 22.75 -13.69 -22.66
N ASN A 67 23.54 -14.62 -23.19
CA ASN A 67 23.78 -14.76 -24.63
C ASN A 67 22.51 -15.10 -25.41
N ASP A 68 21.69 -16.02 -24.89
CA ASP A 68 20.43 -16.45 -25.52
C ASP A 68 19.41 -15.29 -25.61
N ASN A 69 19.54 -14.29 -24.72
CA ASN A 69 18.73 -13.08 -24.74
C ASN A 69 19.41 -11.86 -25.35
N ASN A 70 20.55 -12.03 -26.02
CA ASN A 70 21.37 -10.97 -26.65
C ASN A 70 21.83 -9.87 -25.66
N LEU A 71 22.11 -10.25 -24.42
CA LEU A 71 22.54 -9.35 -23.36
C LEU A 71 24.06 -9.40 -23.18
N SER A 72 24.67 -8.28 -22.74
CA SER A 72 26.11 -8.22 -22.51
C SER A 72 26.56 -9.10 -21.35
N THR A 73 27.59 -9.91 -21.57
CA THR A 73 28.23 -10.72 -20.53
C THR A 73 28.99 -9.88 -19.49
N ASP A 74 29.23 -8.60 -19.74
CA ASP A 74 29.85 -7.69 -18.76
C ASP A 74 29.01 -7.50 -17.50
N LEU A 75 27.71 -7.81 -17.59
CA LEU A 75 26.77 -7.76 -16.48
C LEU A 75 26.85 -8.96 -15.53
N LEU A 76 27.59 -10.02 -15.91
CA LEU A 76 27.62 -11.30 -15.23
C LEU A 76 28.04 -11.19 -13.76
N SER A 77 29.12 -10.46 -13.48
CA SER A 77 29.63 -10.30 -12.12
C SER A 77 28.62 -9.58 -11.20
N LYS A 78 27.91 -8.60 -11.76
CA LYS A 78 26.88 -7.85 -11.05
C LYS A 78 25.64 -8.70 -10.78
N TYR A 79 25.24 -9.53 -11.75
CA TYR A 79 24.14 -10.50 -11.59
C TYR A 79 24.41 -11.47 -10.46
N LYS A 80 25.62 -12.03 -10.41
CA LYS A 80 26.02 -12.96 -9.37
C LYS A 80 25.94 -12.35 -7.97
N THR A 81 26.42 -11.12 -7.83
CA THR A 81 26.36 -10.41 -6.55
C THR A 81 24.91 -10.21 -6.07
N ILE A 82 23.98 -9.94 -6.99
CA ILE A 82 22.56 -9.73 -6.68
C ILE A 82 21.86 -11.06 -6.33
N THR A 83 22.15 -12.13 -7.07
CA THR A 83 21.57 -13.47 -6.81
C THR A 83 22.09 -14.11 -5.54
N GLU A 84 23.27 -13.76 -5.06
CA GLU A 84 23.83 -14.20 -3.79
C GLU A 84 23.21 -13.52 -2.57
N GLN A 85 22.42 -12.44 -2.75
CA GLN A 85 21.69 -11.78 -1.68
C GLN A 85 20.46 -12.61 -1.27
N LYS A 86 20.23 -12.73 0.06
CA LYS A 86 19.30 -13.73 0.63
C LYS A 86 17.82 -13.40 0.58
N ASP A 87 17.42 -12.27 0.01
CA ASP A 87 16.03 -11.77 0.06
C ASP A 87 15.27 -12.01 -1.25
N LEU A 88 15.48 -13.20 -1.83
CA LEU A 88 14.75 -13.58 -3.04
C LEU A 88 13.31 -13.94 -2.71
N THR A 89 12.39 -13.39 -3.47
CA THR A 89 10.95 -13.69 -3.41
C THR A 89 10.44 -14.15 -4.78
N ILE A 90 9.38 -14.95 -4.77
CA ILE A 90 8.79 -15.52 -5.97
C ILE A 90 7.34 -15.04 -6.07
N LYS A 91 6.97 -14.61 -7.27
CA LYS A 91 5.60 -14.25 -7.62
C LYS A 91 5.13 -15.15 -8.77
N HIS A 92 4.01 -15.82 -8.57
CA HIS A 92 3.36 -16.59 -9.63
C HIS A 92 2.60 -15.62 -10.54
N LEU A 93 2.83 -15.73 -11.83
CA LEU A 93 2.05 -15.07 -12.88
C LEU A 93 0.91 -16.00 -13.34
N GLU A 94 0.78 -16.17 -14.63
CA GLU A 94 -0.20 -17.08 -15.24
C GLU A 94 0.52 -18.36 -15.73
N ASP A 95 -0.23 -19.44 -15.80
CA ASP A 95 0.19 -20.77 -16.26
C ASP A 95 1.41 -21.35 -15.54
N GLU A 96 2.40 -21.73 -15.65
CA GLU A 96 3.60 -22.21 -14.92
C GLU A 96 4.76 -21.23 -15.08
N THR A 97 4.45 -19.92 -15.11
CA THR A 97 5.42 -18.82 -15.23
C THR A 97 5.58 -18.10 -13.90
N TYR A 98 6.80 -17.86 -13.50
CA TYR A 98 7.17 -17.27 -12.22
C TYR A 98 8.16 -16.15 -12.39
N GLU A 99 8.01 -15.11 -11.58
CA GLU A 99 8.97 -14.01 -11.47
C GLU A 99 9.77 -14.14 -10.17
N VAL A 100 11.08 -14.01 -10.27
CA VAL A 100 12.01 -14.03 -9.14
C VAL A 100 12.51 -12.62 -8.89
N TYR A 101 12.28 -12.13 -7.70
CA TYR A 101 12.66 -10.80 -7.26
C TYR A 101 13.75 -10.85 -6.20
N ASN A 102 14.59 -9.83 -6.16
CA ASN A 102 15.39 -9.46 -5.00
C ASN A 102 14.87 -8.11 -4.48
N GLY A 103 14.16 -8.13 -3.35
CA GLY A 103 13.31 -7.03 -2.96
C GLY A 103 12.21 -6.79 -4.02
N ASN A 104 12.12 -5.59 -4.59
CA ASN A 104 11.21 -5.29 -5.73
C ASN A 104 11.90 -5.40 -7.10
N ARG A 105 13.13 -5.83 -7.13
CA ARG A 105 13.90 -5.95 -8.37
C ARG A 105 13.60 -7.28 -9.04
N LEU A 106 12.93 -7.26 -10.18
CA LEU A 106 12.72 -8.44 -11.01
C LEU A 106 14.07 -8.89 -11.59
N LEU A 107 14.53 -10.09 -11.23
CA LEU A 107 15.77 -10.67 -11.71
C LEU A 107 15.55 -11.58 -12.90
N PHE A 108 14.57 -12.48 -12.78
CA PHE A 108 14.31 -13.50 -13.78
C PHE A 108 12.80 -13.73 -13.94
N THR A 109 12.42 -14.06 -15.16
CA THR A 109 11.17 -14.76 -15.43
C THR A 109 11.51 -16.21 -15.74
N ILE A 110 10.89 -17.15 -15.05
CA ILE A 110 11.16 -18.60 -15.15
C ILE A 110 9.88 -19.31 -15.57
N ASP A 111 9.96 -19.98 -16.72
CA ASP A 111 8.90 -20.86 -17.19
C ASP A 111 9.22 -22.29 -16.75
N THR A 112 8.23 -22.97 -16.19
CA THR A 112 8.36 -24.35 -15.76
C THR A 112 7.33 -25.23 -16.44
N LYS A 113 7.52 -26.54 -16.34
CA LYS A 113 6.56 -27.53 -16.76
C LYS A 113 6.46 -28.64 -15.71
N ILE A 114 5.23 -28.99 -15.36
CA ILE A 114 4.97 -30.16 -14.52
C ILE A 114 5.20 -31.42 -15.37
N THR A 115 6.15 -32.25 -14.95
CA THR A 115 6.50 -33.51 -15.66
C THR A 115 5.94 -34.74 -14.96
N ASP A 116 5.71 -34.69 -13.65
CA ASP A 116 5.17 -35.80 -12.88
C ASP A 116 4.52 -35.28 -11.58
N SER A 117 3.73 -36.15 -10.93
CA SER A 117 3.16 -35.91 -9.61
C SER A 117 3.31 -37.13 -8.73
N LYS A 118 3.85 -36.95 -7.53
CA LYS A 118 4.08 -38.05 -6.58
C LYS A 118 3.36 -37.85 -5.27
N THR A 119 2.68 -38.92 -4.83
CA THR A 119 2.04 -38.93 -3.51
C THR A 119 2.79 -39.87 -2.60
N LYS A 120 3.24 -39.43 -1.43
CA LYS A 120 3.87 -40.22 -0.39
C LYS A 120 2.99 -40.25 0.87
N LEU A 121 3.00 -41.40 1.55
CA LEU A 121 2.17 -41.66 2.73
C LEU A 121 0.65 -41.43 2.53
N GLY A 122 0.16 -41.33 1.28
CA GLY A 122 -1.24 -41.03 0.97
C GLY A 122 -1.70 -39.62 1.36
N LEU A 123 -0.79 -38.76 1.85
CA LEU A 123 -1.09 -37.42 2.37
C LEU A 123 -0.29 -36.32 1.68
N PHE A 124 0.95 -36.57 1.29
CA PHE A 124 1.83 -35.56 0.72
C PHE A 124 1.92 -35.73 -0.79
N THR A 125 1.16 -34.94 -1.51
CA THR A 125 1.23 -34.87 -2.97
C THR A 125 2.05 -33.66 -3.38
N TYR A 126 3.07 -33.87 -4.21
CA TYR A 126 3.91 -32.81 -4.77
C TYR A 126 4.13 -33.02 -6.26
N GLN A 127 4.32 -31.95 -6.97
CA GLN A 127 4.59 -31.95 -8.39
C GLN A 127 6.08 -31.94 -8.65
N ILE A 128 6.52 -32.69 -9.64
CA ILE A 128 7.89 -32.63 -10.16
C ILE A 128 7.88 -31.68 -11.33
N ARG A 129 8.73 -30.65 -11.28
CA ARG A 129 8.83 -29.59 -12.28
C ARG A 129 10.19 -29.61 -12.95
N GLU A 130 10.20 -29.22 -14.19
CA GLU A 130 11.41 -28.94 -14.96
C GLU A 130 11.35 -27.49 -15.41
N ILE A 131 12.49 -26.81 -15.43
CA ILE A 131 12.62 -25.47 -15.99
C ILE A 131 12.69 -25.60 -17.50
N THR A 132 11.82 -24.90 -18.20
CA THR A 132 11.78 -24.87 -19.66
C THR A 132 12.51 -23.63 -20.22
N LYS A 133 12.52 -22.53 -19.45
CA LYS A 133 13.17 -21.29 -19.86
C LYS A 133 13.51 -20.43 -18.65
N ILE A 134 14.65 -19.75 -18.68
CA ILE A 134 14.99 -18.65 -17.78
C ILE A 134 15.27 -17.41 -18.65
N THR A 135 14.53 -16.34 -18.35
CA THR A 135 14.69 -15.06 -19.06
C THR A 135 15.19 -14.04 -18.03
N PRO A 136 16.45 -13.57 -18.15
CA PRO A 136 16.95 -12.49 -17.31
C PRO A 136 16.20 -11.19 -17.66
N ASN A 137 15.81 -10.43 -16.65
CA ASN A 137 15.18 -9.13 -16.86
C ASN A 137 16.23 -8.01 -16.70
N LEU A 138 16.74 -7.53 -17.82
CA LEU A 138 17.75 -6.48 -17.88
C LEU A 138 17.32 -5.25 -18.72
N ASN A 139 16.04 -5.17 -19.10
CA ASN A 139 15.56 -4.06 -19.92
C ASN A 139 15.78 -2.70 -19.25
N ARG A 140 15.85 -2.67 -17.91
CA ARG A 140 16.07 -1.46 -17.11
C ARG A 140 17.47 -1.41 -16.47
N GLY A 141 18.37 -2.34 -16.80
CA GLY A 141 19.67 -2.51 -16.17
C GLY A 141 19.61 -3.31 -14.87
N LEU A 142 20.77 -3.51 -14.23
CA LEU A 142 20.89 -4.24 -12.95
C LEU A 142 20.45 -3.42 -11.75
N PHE A 143 20.67 -2.11 -11.81
CA PHE A 143 20.22 -1.17 -10.79
C PHE A 143 19.26 -0.19 -11.40
N TYR A 144 18.07 -0.11 -10.85
CA TYR A 144 17.03 0.82 -11.24
C TYR A 144 16.14 1.15 -10.05
N TYR A 145 15.48 2.30 -10.12
CA TYR A 145 14.52 2.73 -9.12
C TYR A 145 13.26 3.24 -9.78
N ASP A 146 12.12 2.90 -9.21
CA ASP A 146 10.85 3.54 -9.48
C ASP A 146 10.53 4.46 -8.29
N VAL A 147 10.43 5.74 -8.55
CA VAL A 147 10.11 6.73 -7.52
C VAL A 147 8.80 7.39 -7.87
N LEU A 148 7.78 7.17 -7.05
CA LEU A 148 6.45 7.72 -7.24
C LEU A 148 6.19 8.78 -6.17
N VAL A 149 6.09 10.04 -6.57
CA VAL A 149 6.00 11.19 -5.68
C VAL A 149 5.03 12.24 -6.21
N PRO A 150 4.52 13.16 -5.37
CA PRO A 150 3.82 14.34 -5.84
C PRO A 150 4.68 15.19 -6.80
N SER A 151 4.07 15.79 -7.83
CA SER A 151 4.75 16.57 -8.88
C SER A 151 5.51 17.81 -8.36
N ASN A 152 5.16 18.28 -7.17
CA ASN A 152 5.84 19.37 -6.49
C ASN A 152 7.01 18.92 -5.60
N PHE A 153 7.35 17.61 -5.61
CA PHE A 153 8.52 17.08 -4.93
C PHE A 153 9.70 16.99 -5.90
N GLU A 154 10.90 16.94 -5.36
CA GLU A 154 12.12 16.82 -6.13
C GLU A 154 12.82 15.50 -5.80
N VAL A 155 13.25 14.77 -6.83
CA VAL A 155 13.99 13.50 -6.72
C VAL A 155 15.44 13.70 -7.11
N TYR A 156 16.34 13.19 -6.29
CA TYR A 156 17.78 13.25 -6.49
C TYR A 156 18.39 11.85 -6.47
N VAL A 157 19.36 11.60 -7.34
CA VAL A 157 20.21 10.41 -7.37
C VAL A 157 21.65 10.84 -7.17
N ASP A 158 22.31 10.36 -6.12
CA ASP A 158 23.67 10.82 -5.72
C ASP A 158 23.78 12.35 -5.75
N SER A 159 22.83 13.06 -5.17
CA SER A 159 22.74 14.53 -5.11
C SER A 159 22.49 15.23 -6.46
N LYS A 160 22.24 14.49 -7.56
CA LYS A 160 21.88 15.05 -8.84
C LYS A 160 20.37 15.00 -9.01
N LYS A 161 19.73 16.15 -9.24
CA LYS A 161 18.29 16.25 -9.49
C LYS A 161 17.92 15.52 -10.78
N ILE A 162 16.83 14.77 -10.75
CA ILE A 162 16.25 14.10 -11.91
C ILE A 162 15.10 14.96 -12.44
N GLU A 163 15.12 15.26 -13.73
CA GLU A 163 14.12 16.13 -14.38
C GLU A 163 13.09 15.34 -15.20
N GLU A 164 13.43 14.11 -15.64
CA GLU A 164 12.54 13.31 -16.47
C GLU A 164 11.63 12.43 -15.63
N TYR A 165 10.32 12.57 -15.82
CA TYR A 165 9.29 11.76 -15.16
C TYR A 165 8.06 11.60 -16.07
N SER A 166 7.23 10.63 -15.75
CA SER A 166 5.89 10.48 -16.33
C SER A 166 4.81 10.89 -15.34
N GLU A 167 3.80 11.61 -15.82
CA GLU A 167 2.65 11.99 -15.00
C GLU A 167 1.66 10.84 -14.90
N SER A 168 1.06 10.70 -13.71
CA SER A 168 -0.03 9.78 -13.43
C SER A 168 -1.14 10.54 -12.72
N THR A 169 -2.37 10.24 -13.05
CA THR A 169 -3.55 10.78 -12.36
C THR A 169 -4.07 9.86 -11.26
N GLU A 170 -3.47 8.69 -11.07
CA GLU A 170 -3.98 7.63 -10.17
C GLU A 170 -3.86 7.95 -8.67
N PHE A 171 -3.02 8.90 -8.30
CA PHE A 171 -2.67 9.10 -6.90
C PHE A 171 -3.77 9.70 -6.02
N LEU A 172 -4.47 10.63 -6.56
CA LEU A 172 -5.56 11.27 -5.86
C LEU A 172 -6.83 10.64 -6.38
N ASP A 173 -7.24 9.51 -5.93
CA ASP A 173 -8.55 8.88 -6.22
C ASP A 173 -9.71 9.88 -6.03
N LEU A 174 -9.55 10.98 -6.70
CA LEU A 174 -10.36 12.18 -6.69
C LEU A 174 -11.00 12.32 -8.07
N ASP A 175 -11.74 11.27 -8.50
CA ASP A 175 -12.53 11.24 -9.74
C ASP A 175 -13.45 12.47 -9.91
N PHE A 176 -13.55 13.29 -8.87
CA PHE A 176 -14.39 14.48 -8.79
C PHE A 176 -13.60 15.80 -8.73
N MET A 177 -12.25 15.78 -8.77
CA MET A 177 -11.48 17.02 -8.79
C MET A 177 -11.30 17.52 -10.22
N TYR A 178 -12.20 18.34 -10.64
CA TYR A 178 -12.14 19.05 -11.91
C TYR A 178 -11.19 20.26 -11.92
N TYR A 179 -10.50 20.52 -10.82
CA TYR A 179 -9.60 21.66 -10.66
C TYR A 179 -8.21 21.15 -10.24
N ASN A 180 -7.35 20.94 -11.23
CA ASN A 180 -6.03 20.33 -11.02
C ASN A 180 -4.88 21.33 -10.88
N GLU A 181 -5.12 22.64 -11.09
CA GLU A 181 -4.01 23.60 -11.19
C GLU A 181 -3.24 23.81 -9.88
N SER A 182 -3.89 23.61 -8.73
CA SER A 182 -3.26 23.78 -7.41
C SER A 182 -2.97 22.47 -6.68
N MET A 183 -3.46 21.33 -7.18
CA MET A 183 -3.21 20.02 -6.59
C MET A 183 -2.04 19.35 -7.30
N PRO A 184 -1.06 18.84 -6.57
CA PRO A 184 0.01 18.08 -7.19
C PRO A 184 -0.56 16.79 -7.80
N THR A 185 -0.13 16.46 -9.00
CA THR A 185 -0.34 15.14 -9.59
C THR A 185 0.67 14.17 -9.04
N LEU A 186 0.47 12.87 -9.23
CA LEU A 186 1.48 11.88 -8.96
C LEU A 186 2.39 11.77 -10.19
N VAL A 187 3.70 11.80 -9.97
CA VAL A 187 4.70 11.61 -11.01
C VAL A 187 5.58 10.42 -10.70
N LYS A 188 5.93 9.68 -11.75
CA LYS A 188 6.80 8.50 -11.66
C LYS A 188 8.13 8.80 -12.32
N TYR A 189 9.20 8.68 -11.56
CA TYR A 189 10.57 8.70 -12.05
C TYR A 189 11.02 7.26 -12.29
N GLU A 190 11.39 6.93 -13.53
CA GLU A 190 12.00 5.65 -13.90
C GLU A 190 13.49 5.83 -14.09
N ILE A 191 14.26 5.54 -13.07
CA ILE A 191 15.71 5.70 -13.05
C ILE A 191 16.33 4.36 -13.41
N ASN A 192 16.88 4.24 -14.60
CA ASN A 192 17.32 2.98 -15.19
C ASN A 192 18.82 2.96 -15.46
N ASN A 193 19.36 1.76 -15.72
CA ASN A 193 20.73 1.55 -16.21
C ASN A 193 21.83 2.13 -15.32
N LEU A 194 21.62 2.10 -14.00
CA LEU A 194 22.63 2.53 -13.05
C LEU A 194 23.78 1.50 -12.99
N ASP A 195 24.99 1.98 -12.80
CA ASP A 195 26.21 1.18 -12.68
C ASP A 195 26.37 0.50 -11.31
N SER A 196 25.74 1.06 -10.31
CA SER A 196 25.74 0.58 -8.93
C SER A 196 24.48 1.04 -8.21
N GLU A 197 24.28 0.56 -7.01
CA GLU A 197 23.28 1.09 -6.08
C GLU A 197 23.59 2.57 -5.79
N LYS A 198 22.55 3.41 -5.81
CA LYS A 198 22.63 4.86 -5.66
C LYS A 198 21.80 5.33 -4.50
N GLU A 199 22.22 6.41 -3.89
CA GLU A 199 21.42 7.10 -2.86
C GLU A 199 20.29 7.88 -3.54
N ILE A 200 19.06 7.56 -3.16
CA ILE A 200 17.87 8.32 -3.58
C ILE A 200 17.48 9.27 -2.46
N THR A 201 17.43 10.54 -2.77
CA THR A 201 16.95 11.58 -1.84
C THR A 201 15.71 12.22 -2.43
N ILE A 202 14.64 12.30 -1.66
CA ILE A 202 13.40 12.97 -2.03
C ILE A 202 13.25 14.21 -1.16
N LYS A 203 12.92 15.34 -1.78
CA LYS A 203 12.63 16.59 -1.06
C LYS A 203 11.20 17.02 -1.32
N ASP A 204 10.53 17.44 -0.25
CA ASP A 204 9.21 18.05 -0.36
C ASP A 204 9.28 19.45 -1.01
N TYR A 205 8.12 20.06 -1.23
CA TYR A 205 8.01 21.40 -1.82
C TYR A 205 8.64 22.53 -0.96
N ASN A 206 8.98 22.28 0.31
CA ASN A 206 9.71 23.19 1.18
C ASN A 206 11.23 22.92 1.15
N GLY A 207 11.68 21.89 0.43
CA GLY A 207 13.07 21.47 0.34
C GLY A 207 13.53 20.58 1.50
N ASN A 208 12.62 20.13 2.37
CA ASN A 208 12.95 19.18 3.44
C ASN A 208 13.09 17.78 2.87
N VAL A 209 14.09 17.04 3.37
CA VAL A 209 14.25 15.64 3.02
C VAL A 209 13.09 14.84 3.59
N VAL A 210 12.40 14.11 2.73
CA VAL A 210 11.33 13.18 3.11
C VAL A 210 11.98 11.85 3.50
N ASP A 211 11.67 11.35 4.68
CA ASP A 211 12.12 10.04 5.13
C ASP A 211 11.36 8.98 4.36
N VAL A 212 12.06 8.24 3.50
CA VAL A 212 11.50 7.19 2.66
C VAL A 212 11.82 5.86 3.30
N ASN A 213 10.83 5.18 3.83
CA ASN A 213 11.01 3.80 4.24
C ASN A 213 11.34 2.95 3.01
N GLU A 214 12.57 2.46 2.95
CA GLU A 214 13.07 1.53 1.95
C GLU A 214 12.40 0.16 2.08
N GLU A 215 11.14 0.06 1.80
CA GLU A 215 10.61 -1.22 1.36
C GLU A 215 10.61 -1.20 -0.17
N ASN A 216 11.69 -1.86 -0.72
CA ASN A 216 11.64 -2.27 -2.11
C ASN A 216 11.74 -1.16 -3.14
N PHE A 217 12.84 -0.69 -3.62
CA PHE A 217 13.13 0.13 -4.81
C PHE A 217 11.95 0.81 -5.57
N VAL A 218 10.73 0.61 -5.15
CA VAL A 218 9.52 1.34 -5.48
C VAL A 218 9.23 2.22 -4.28
N TYR A 219 9.66 3.46 -4.36
CA TYR A 219 9.29 4.48 -3.42
C TYR A 219 7.82 4.83 -3.65
N GLN A 220 6.95 3.92 -3.32
CA GLN A 220 5.51 4.09 -3.32
C GLN A 220 5.05 4.17 -1.88
N ASN A 221 5.15 5.35 -1.29
CA ASN A 221 4.52 5.56 0.00
C ASN A 221 3.25 6.39 -0.19
N LYS A 222 2.14 5.89 0.31
CA LYS A 222 0.88 6.65 0.42
C LYS A 222 1.00 7.82 1.42
N ASP A 223 2.13 7.97 2.09
CA ASP A 223 2.37 8.93 3.17
C ASP A 223 3.31 10.10 2.78
N TYR A 224 3.42 10.45 1.48
CA TYR A 224 4.24 11.57 1.04
C TYR A 224 3.75 12.95 1.46
N PHE A 225 2.50 13.06 1.90
CA PHE A 225 1.95 14.33 2.32
C PHE A 225 2.24 14.58 3.80
N ILE A 226 2.51 15.83 4.12
CA ILE A 226 2.66 16.25 5.51
C ILE A 226 1.31 16.07 6.20
N LYS A 227 1.30 15.23 7.23
CA LYS A 227 0.14 15.00 8.07
C LYS A 227 0.36 15.65 9.43
N THR A 228 -0.65 16.36 9.89
CA THR A 228 -0.65 16.96 11.23
C THR A 228 -1.97 16.72 11.92
N SER A 229 -1.96 16.63 13.24
CA SER A 229 -3.16 16.37 14.02
C SER A 229 -4.03 17.59 14.22
N THR A 230 -3.41 18.79 14.20
CA THR A 230 -4.10 20.04 14.56
C THR A 230 -3.87 21.14 13.53
N LEU A 231 -4.78 22.13 13.52
CA LEU A 231 -4.66 23.33 12.69
C LEU A 231 -3.37 24.14 12.99
N GLU A 232 -2.99 24.22 14.26
CA GLU A 232 -1.78 24.98 14.65
C GLU A 232 -0.51 24.31 14.14
N GLU A 233 -0.47 22.97 14.13
CA GLU A 233 0.64 22.23 13.51
C GLU A 233 0.65 22.44 11.99
N ALA A 234 -0.52 22.41 11.34
CA ALA A 234 -0.65 22.60 9.90
C ALA A 234 -0.16 23.99 9.46
N LYS A 235 -0.44 25.02 10.25
CA LYS A 235 0.03 26.38 9.99
C LYS A 235 1.55 26.56 10.00
N ASN A 236 2.33 25.61 10.53
CA ASN A 236 3.79 25.64 10.42
C ASN A 236 4.28 25.34 8.99
N TYR A 237 3.46 24.71 8.17
CA TYR A 237 3.80 24.27 6.82
C TYR A 237 3.09 25.06 5.72
N ILE A 238 1.92 25.62 6.01
CA ILE A 238 1.07 26.28 5.03
C ILE A 238 0.30 27.43 5.68
N ASN A 239 0.14 28.52 4.96
CA ASN A 239 -0.63 29.66 5.45
C ASN A 239 -2.14 29.43 5.30
N ILE A 240 -2.80 29.02 6.40
CA ILE A 240 -4.28 28.90 6.50
C ILE A 240 -4.78 30.16 7.24
N ASP A 241 -5.19 31.15 6.48
CA ASP A 241 -5.59 32.50 6.93
C ASP A 241 -7.11 32.74 6.97
N PHE A 242 -7.88 31.65 7.05
CA PHE A 242 -9.34 31.69 7.15
C PHE A 242 -9.85 30.71 8.22
N ASP A 243 -11.12 30.87 8.56
CA ASP A 243 -11.78 30.01 9.55
C ASP A 243 -12.37 28.75 8.86
N VAL A 244 -11.62 27.67 8.93
CA VAL A 244 -12.00 26.35 8.35
C VAL A 244 -13.27 25.80 9.00
N MET A 245 -13.38 25.93 10.33
CA MET A 245 -14.55 25.47 11.07
C MET A 245 -15.81 26.22 10.62
N LYS A 246 -15.71 27.52 10.47
CA LYS A 246 -16.82 28.34 9.98
C LYS A 246 -17.31 27.90 8.59
N VAL A 247 -16.40 27.50 7.69
CA VAL A 247 -16.81 26.97 6.38
C VAL A 247 -17.58 25.67 6.53
N ALA A 248 -17.17 24.78 7.41
CA ALA A 248 -17.85 23.52 7.68
C ALA A 248 -19.22 23.72 8.30
N GLU A 249 -19.33 24.60 9.31
CA GLU A 249 -20.60 24.99 9.93
C GLU A 249 -21.59 25.58 8.91
N ASP A 250 -21.13 26.54 8.12
CA ASP A 250 -21.97 27.20 7.10
C ASP A 250 -22.42 26.18 6.04
N TRP A 251 -21.54 25.25 5.64
CA TRP A 251 -21.90 24.18 4.73
C TRP A 251 -22.98 23.27 5.32
N HIS A 252 -22.83 22.85 6.58
CA HIS A 252 -23.80 21.99 7.24
C HIS A 252 -25.17 22.68 7.45
N LEU A 253 -25.16 23.96 7.83
CA LEU A 253 -26.37 24.78 7.89
C LEU A 253 -27.03 24.96 6.52
N PHE A 254 -26.22 25.12 5.44
CA PHE A 254 -26.72 25.22 4.09
C PHE A 254 -27.45 23.94 3.65
N LEU A 255 -26.89 22.77 3.90
CA LEU A 255 -27.51 21.49 3.55
C LEU A 255 -28.88 21.28 4.24
N THR A 256 -29.05 21.79 5.42
CA THR A 256 -30.30 21.68 6.18
C THR A 256 -31.25 22.89 6.03
N LYS A 257 -30.87 23.85 5.17
CA LYS A 257 -31.60 25.07 4.91
C LYS A 257 -31.73 26.02 6.11
N ASP A 258 -30.77 25.93 7.05
CA ASP A 258 -30.70 26.78 8.24
C ASP A 258 -29.79 27.99 8.06
N LEU A 259 -28.94 28.00 7.02
CA LEU A 259 -28.08 29.13 6.73
C LEU A 259 -28.91 30.34 6.30
N SER A 260 -28.69 31.47 6.97
CA SER A 260 -29.41 32.71 6.71
C SER A 260 -29.07 33.31 5.33
N GLY A 261 -30.00 33.99 4.74
CA GLY A 261 -29.82 34.68 3.46
C GLY A 261 -30.71 34.12 2.35
N GLU A 262 -30.68 34.81 1.19
CA GLU A 262 -31.46 34.39 0.03
C GLU A 262 -31.01 33.02 -0.49
N ARG A 263 -31.97 32.25 -1.02
CA ARG A 263 -31.70 30.91 -1.55
C ARG A 263 -31.00 30.02 -0.52
N TYR A 264 -31.52 30.03 0.71
CA TYR A 264 -30.99 29.24 1.82
C TYR A 264 -29.53 29.53 2.14
N GLY A 265 -29.07 30.77 1.95
CA GLY A 265 -27.70 31.17 2.17
C GLY A 265 -26.71 30.81 1.05
N PHE A 266 -27.19 30.46 -0.16
CA PHE A 266 -26.32 30.13 -1.29
C PHE A 266 -25.27 31.20 -1.58
N TYR A 267 -25.65 32.50 -1.53
CA TYR A 267 -24.68 33.56 -1.76
C TYR A 267 -23.57 33.63 -0.72
N ASN A 268 -23.82 33.16 0.49
CA ASN A 268 -22.78 33.05 1.52
C ASN A 268 -21.86 31.89 1.24
N ILE A 269 -22.44 30.71 0.94
CA ILE A 269 -21.65 29.47 0.68
C ILE A 269 -20.85 29.59 -0.63
N SER A 270 -21.39 30.24 -1.66
CA SER A 270 -20.71 30.40 -2.95
C SER A 270 -19.38 31.17 -2.83
N ASN A 271 -19.19 31.97 -1.79
CA ASN A 271 -17.93 32.66 -1.53
C ASN A 271 -16.80 31.67 -1.15
N TYR A 272 -17.15 30.50 -0.67
CA TYR A 272 -16.19 29.42 -0.34
C TYR A 272 -15.91 28.48 -1.51
N LEU A 273 -16.67 28.59 -2.62
CA LEU A 273 -16.61 27.67 -3.75
C LEU A 273 -15.95 28.34 -4.96
N ILE A 274 -15.57 27.52 -5.94
CA ILE A 274 -15.06 27.98 -7.23
C ILE A 274 -16.18 27.84 -8.27
N GLU A 275 -16.54 28.94 -8.93
CA GLU A 275 -17.55 28.92 -9.98
C GLU A 275 -17.15 27.98 -11.13
N GLY A 276 -18.09 27.19 -11.63
CA GLY A 276 -17.85 26.21 -12.69
C GLY A 276 -17.39 24.84 -12.21
N THR A 277 -17.08 24.65 -10.93
CA THR A 277 -16.77 23.33 -10.36
C THR A 277 -18.04 22.53 -10.09
N ASN A 278 -17.90 21.20 -9.97
CA ASN A 278 -19.00 20.33 -9.56
C ASN A 278 -19.57 20.71 -8.20
N MET A 279 -18.71 21.06 -7.26
CA MET A 279 -19.11 21.48 -5.92
C MET A 279 -20.01 22.73 -5.97
N TYR A 280 -19.60 23.74 -6.75
CA TYR A 280 -20.42 24.93 -6.98
C TYR A 280 -21.75 24.57 -7.64
N GLN A 281 -21.73 23.74 -8.69
CA GLN A 281 -22.92 23.34 -9.41
C GLN A 281 -23.91 22.55 -8.55
N MET A 282 -23.40 21.68 -7.68
CA MET A 282 -24.23 20.95 -6.71
C MET A 282 -24.89 21.91 -5.73
N ALA A 283 -24.13 22.84 -5.15
CA ALA A 283 -24.68 23.86 -4.24
C ALA A 283 -25.71 24.77 -4.95
N TYR A 284 -25.42 25.19 -6.17
CA TYR A 284 -26.35 25.97 -6.98
C TYR A 284 -27.66 25.24 -7.24
N ASN A 285 -27.59 24.00 -7.68
CA ASN A 285 -28.76 23.17 -7.95
C ASN A 285 -29.57 22.91 -6.67
N TRP A 286 -28.90 22.65 -5.55
CA TRP A 286 -29.56 22.52 -4.26
C TRP A 286 -30.37 23.74 -3.86
N ALA A 287 -29.81 24.93 -4.08
CA ALA A 287 -30.46 26.18 -3.71
C ALA A 287 -31.60 26.60 -4.69
N HIS A 288 -31.54 26.17 -5.96
CA HIS A 288 -32.40 26.71 -7.01
C HIS A 288 -33.39 25.73 -7.64
N ASN A 289 -33.02 24.43 -7.69
CA ASN A 289 -33.75 23.49 -8.52
C ASN A 289 -34.46 22.38 -7.75
N VAL A 290 -34.21 22.23 -6.46
CA VAL A 290 -34.67 21.06 -5.72
C VAL A 290 -35.58 21.49 -4.57
N ASP A 291 -36.81 21.00 -4.62
CA ASP A 291 -37.80 21.16 -3.54
C ASP A 291 -37.73 20.00 -2.55
N ILE A 292 -36.56 19.29 -2.50
CA ILE A 292 -36.32 18.19 -1.58
C ILE A 292 -35.83 18.77 -0.26
N THR A 293 -36.50 18.40 0.81
CA THR A 293 -36.08 18.71 2.18
C THR A 293 -35.56 17.43 2.81
N PHE A 294 -34.29 17.38 3.10
CA PHE A 294 -33.67 16.20 3.72
C PHE A 294 -33.94 16.13 5.24
N THR A 295 -34.32 17.23 5.83
CA THR A 295 -34.58 17.32 7.27
C THR A 295 -36.03 17.65 7.57
N SER A 296 -36.55 17.10 8.67
CA SER A 296 -37.86 17.49 9.21
C SER A 296 -37.84 18.98 9.60
N LYS A 297 -39.03 19.61 9.60
CA LYS A 297 -39.15 20.97 10.11
C LYS A 297 -38.66 21.04 11.55
N HIS A 298 -37.68 21.90 11.80
CA HIS A 298 -37.00 22.01 13.10
C HIS A 298 -36.64 23.47 13.40
N THR A 299 -36.16 23.70 14.60
CA THR A 299 -35.45 24.91 15.04
C THR A 299 -34.08 24.50 15.57
N LEU A 300 -33.12 25.42 15.49
CA LEU A 300 -31.77 25.15 16.02
C LEU A 300 -31.78 25.15 17.55
N GLY A 301 -30.97 24.30 18.13
CA GLY A 301 -30.73 24.25 19.57
C GLY A 301 -29.85 25.40 20.08
N ASN A 302 -29.55 25.38 21.35
CA ASN A 302 -28.64 26.34 21.95
C ASN A 302 -27.78 25.65 23.04
N PRO A 303 -26.46 25.41 22.78
CA PRO A 303 -25.71 25.84 21.59
C PRO A 303 -26.14 25.09 20.33
N ILE A 304 -25.88 25.66 19.15
CA ILE A 304 -26.14 24.99 17.88
C ILE A 304 -25.17 23.81 17.72
N TRP A 305 -23.93 24.03 18.07
CA TRP A 305 -22.81 23.10 17.95
C TRP A 305 -22.34 22.66 19.34
N PRO A 306 -22.91 21.59 19.95
CA PRO A 306 -22.41 21.05 21.21
C PRO A 306 -21.06 20.37 21.09
N VAL A 307 -20.70 19.84 19.91
CA VAL A 307 -19.39 19.25 19.63
C VAL A 307 -18.87 19.75 18.26
N GLU A 308 -17.63 20.20 18.28
CA GLU A 308 -16.89 20.66 17.10
C GLU A 308 -15.47 20.14 17.20
N ARG A 309 -14.98 19.47 16.14
CA ARG A 309 -13.60 19.01 16.02
C ARG A 309 -13.07 19.28 14.63
N LEU A 310 -11.82 19.67 14.56
CA LEU A 310 -11.06 19.89 13.34
C LEU A 310 -9.71 19.24 13.53
N GLU A 311 -9.45 18.19 12.77
CA GLU A 311 -8.30 17.31 12.99
C GLU A 311 -7.80 16.69 11.67
N ASN A 312 -6.72 15.92 11.74
CA ASN A 312 -6.18 15.11 10.66
C ASN A 312 -5.95 15.89 9.36
N PHE A 313 -5.13 16.93 9.46
CA PHE A 313 -4.74 17.73 8.30
C PHE A 313 -3.79 16.97 7.40
N VAL A 314 -4.04 17.02 6.10
CA VAL A 314 -3.15 16.51 5.06
C VAL A 314 -2.79 17.67 4.14
N ILE A 315 -1.51 18.01 4.08
CA ILE A 315 -1.02 19.14 3.30
C ILE A 315 -0.42 18.60 1.99
N PHE A 316 -1.05 18.95 0.88
CA PHE A 316 -0.65 18.49 -0.46
C PHE A 316 0.39 19.42 -1.10
N GLY A 317 0.44 20.67 -0.67
CA GLY A 317 1.34 21.69 -1.20
C GLY A 317 1.07 23.05 -0.56
N PRO A 318 1.73 24.12 -1.03
CA PRO A 318 1.58 25.47 -0.45
C PRO A 318 0.18 26.05 -0.64
N ASP A 319 -0.56 25.54 -1.61
CA ASP A 319 -1.88 26.04 -2.02
C ASP A 319 -2.98 24.97 -1.98
N ALA A 320 -2.73 23.83 -1.28
CA ALA A 320 -3.70 22.76 -1.19
C ALA A 320 -3.58 21.95 0.10
N PHE A 321 -4.71 21.71 0.77
CA PHE A 321 -4.78 20.82 1.94
C PHE A 321 -6.17 20.18 2.08
N ALA A 322 -6.25 19.14 2.91
CA ALA A 322 -7.49 18.59 3.42
C ALA A 322 -7.45 18.50 4.94
N CYS A 323 -8.63 18.44 5.55
CA CYS A 323 -8.77 18.19 6.99
C CYS A 323 -10.06 17.43 7.27
N GLU A 324 -10.12 16.76 8.40
CA GLU A 324 -11.32 16.09 8.91
C GLU A 324 -12.08 17.03 9.83
N VAL A 325 -13.39 17.05 9.65
CA VAL A 325 -14.31 17.86 10.46
C VAL A 325 -15.36 16.95 11.06
N TYR A 326 -15.58 17.07 12.35
CA TYR A 326 -16.68 16.46 13.07
C TYR A 326 -17.52 17.52 13.74
N LEU A 327 -18.82 17.58 13.39
CA LEU A 327 -19.79 18.50 13.97
C LEU A 327 -21.00 17.75 14.47
N GLU A 328 -21.46 18.09 15.66
CA GLU A 328 -22.78 17.72 16.13
C GLU A 328 -23.66 18.97 16.15
N LYS A 329 -24.72 18.97 15.35
CA LYS A 329 -25.70 20.06 15.32
C LYS A 329 -26.92 19.67 16.15
N ASP A 330 -27.25 20.48 17.14
CA ASP A 330 -28.48 20.31 17.93
C ASP A 330 -29.69 20.93 17.23
N MET A 331 -30.68 20.11 16.97
CA MET A 331 -31.96 20.49 16.38
C MET A 331 -33.12 20.16 17.29
N ILE A 332 -34.14 20.98 17.30
CA ILE A 332 -35.39 20.72 18.03
C ILE A 332 -36.48 20.34 17.04
N VAL A 333 -36.79 19.06 16.92
CA VAL A 333 -37.81 18.48 16.05
C VAL A 333 -39.03 18.09 16.89
N ALA A 334 -40.18 18.65 16.60
CA ALA A 334 -41.42 18.40 17.37
C ALA A 334 -41.22 18.57 18.88
N GLY A 335 -40.41 19.53 19.32
CA GLY A 335 -40.12 19.82 20.72
C GLY A 335 -39.14 18.88 21.41
N LYS A 336 -38.43 18.04 20.64
CA LYS A 336 -37.39 17.13 21.17
C LYS A 336 -36.04 17.46 20.50
N HIS A 337 -34.98 17.42 21.29
CA HIS A 337 -33.64 17.51 20.81
C HIS A 337 -33.28 16.29 19.95
N GLN A 338 -32.66 16.56 18.80
CA GLN A 338 -32.07 15.59 17.89
C GLN A 338 -30.71 16.10 17.43
N THR A 339 -29.73 15.21 17.37
CA THR A 339 -28.40 15.52 16.89
C THR A 339 -28.29 15.14 15.42
N ASP A 340 -27.81 16.08 14.61
CA ASP A 340 -27.43 15.86 13.22
C ASP A 340 -25.90 15.89 13.13
N ILE A 341 -25.28 14.84 12.60
CA ILE A 341 -23.83 14.66 12.63
C ILE A 341 -23.27 14.83 11.23
N MET A 342 -22.24 15.64 11.15
CA MET A 342 -21.35 15.73 9.99
C MET A 342 -19.97 15.19 10.39
N HIS A 343 -19.50 14.15 9.69
CA HIS A 343 -18.15 13.61 9.83
C HIS A 343 -17.55 13.47 8.44
N ASP A 344 -16.87 14.51 8.01
CA ASP A 344 -16.45 14.65 6.62
C ASP A 344 -14.99 15.10 6.52
N LYS A 345 -14.37 14.74 5.40
CA LYS A 345 -13.09 15.27 4.98
C LYS A 345 -13.31 16.37 3.96
N LEU A 346 -12.83 17.57 4.27
CA LEU A 346 -12.93 18.75 3.45
C LEU A 346 -11.63 19.01 2.72
N TYR A 347 -11.70 19.34 1.44
CA TYR A 347 -10.55 19.64 0.57
C TYR A 347 -10.56 21.09 0.14
N PHE A 348 -9.44 21.77 0.35
CA PHE A 348 -9.25 23.18 0.06
C PHE A 348 -8.10 23.42 -0.89
N ILE A 349 -8.29 24.37 -1.81
CA ILE A 349 -7.21 24.92 -2.65
C ILE A 349 -7.25 26.45 -2.61
N LYS A 350 -6.14 27.10 -2.95
CA LYS A 350 -6.12 28.52 -3.23
C LYS A 350 -6.49 28.81 -4.68
N ASP A 351 -7.52 29.61 -4.85
CA ASP A 351 -7.91 30.19 -6.12
C ASP A 351 -7.78 31.70 -6.03
N ASN A 352 -6.96 32.29 -6.91
CA ASN A 352 -6.66 33.74 -6.91
C ASN A 352 -6.26 34.28 -5.51
N GLY A 353 -5.47 33.50 -4.76
CA GLY A 353 -4.97 33.85 -3.44
C GLY A 353 -5.96 33.62 -2.29
N ASN A 354 -7.18 33.16 -2.56
CA ASN A 354 -8.20 32.86 -1.55
C ASN A 354 -8.43 31.37 -1.43
N TRP A 355 -8.55 30.88 -0.20
CA TRP A 355 -8.90 29.50 0.04
C TRP A 355 -10.35 29.19 -0.38
N LYS A 356 -10.51 28.08 -1.08
CA LYS A 356 -11.80 27.60 -1.61
C LYS A 356 -11.98 26.13 -1.28
N LEU A 357 -13.19 25.78 -0.90
CA LEU A 357 -13.65 24.41 -0.72
C LEU A 357 -13.95 23.80 -2.09
N ILE A 358 -13.27 22.73 -2.45
CA ILE A 358 -13.42 22.10 -3.76
C ILE A 358 -14.08 20.73 -3.70
N ASN A 359 -14.04 20.09 -2.52
CA ASN A 359 -14.68 18.81 -2.31
C ASN A 359 -14.95 18.51 -0.84
N ILE A 360 -15.93 17.65 -0.63
CA ILE A 360 -16.28 17.05 0.67
C ILE A 360 -16.47 15.55 0.47
N GLN A 361 -15.87 14.76 1.34
CA GLN A 361 -15.97 13.30 1.33
C GLN A 361 -16.41 12.82 2.71
N ALA A 362 -17.52 12.11 2.76
CA ALA A 362 -18.01 11.51 4.00
C ALA A 362 -17.00 10.46 4.52
N ILE A 363 -16.76 10.46 5.82
CA ILE A 363 -15.95 9.45 6.50
C ILE A 363 -16.90 8.38 7.03
N GLU A 364 -16.79 7.17 6.50
CA GLU A 364 -17.55 6.03 6.98
C GLU A 364 -16.97 5.57 8.33
N GLU A 365 -17.80 5.52 9.36
CA GLU A 365 -17.44 4.88 10.61
C GLU A 365 -17.42 3.35 10.39
N ASN A 366 -16.24 2.73 10.51
CA ASN A 366 -16.05 1.29 10.45
C ASN A 366 -16.44 0.61 11.76
#